data_37561bdb1f04d9917ee95b68c426c86c
#
_entry.id   37561bdb1f04d9917ee95b68c426c86c
#
_cell.length_a   1.000
_cell.length_b   1.000
_cell.length_c   1.000
_cell.angle_alpha   90.00
_cell.angle_beta   90.00
_cell.angle_gamma   90.00
#
_symmetry.space_group_name_H-M   'P 1'
#
loop_
_entity.id
_entity.type
_entity.pdbx_description
1 polymer ?
#
loop_
_entity_poly.entity_id
_entity_poly.type
_entity_poly.pdbx_seq_one_letter_code
_entity_poly.pdbx_strand_id
1 'polypeptide(L)'
;FSVDRNKQEQLEKGFMAYVDSAFYPNPVQPYTLLRDYSSFMRDYTGYIDDILPPSNPNVNLTPQELERIYSEFDAKGKIKLTQEEKNALRNFCVYQDKVNELQASKADSLEVIAYTEKLKPIIETVQQLVNKDNLLTNYVQEQLAKNSANRKLSIIDSLQMDTNLREILKTQYYYEMLQNRHNELPHTLIEQYKKEVSNPSLQVYILSQQQKYEKLSNKTIEHPESLMPNEPLAEITDGEQLFRKIIEPYKGKVIYLDVWGTWCGPCKNMMQYAKASKKLFAGKDVIFLYLCNHSSDKSWKNIIKEYGLASKSAVHYNLPDQQQDAIEKYLGVHSFPTYMLIDKEGNIV
;
A
#
# COMPACT_ATOMS: atom_id res chain seq x y z
N PHE A 1 -19.27 -15.51 13.20
CA PHE A 1 -19.79 -16.09 11.94
C PHE A 1 -18.62 -16.16 10.96
N SER A 2 -18.01 -17.35 10.79
CA SER A 2 -17.13 -17.60 9.66
C SER A 2 -18.00 -18.11 8.52
N VAL A 3 -18.29 -17.27 7.56
CA VAL A 3 -18.92 -17.72 6.31
C VAL A 3 -17.84 -18.41 5.49
N ASP A 4 -18.06 -19.69 5.20
CA ASP A 4 -17.21 -20.41 4.25
C ASP A 4 -17.27 -19.71 2.89
N ARG A 5 -16.18 -19.09 2.47
CA ARG A 5 -16.08 -18.30 1.23
C ARG A 5 -16.40 -19.12 -0.03
N ASN A 6 -16.43 -20.43 0.07
CA ASN A 6 -16.75 -21.35 -1.02
C ASN A 6 -18.26 -21.66 -1.12
N LYS A 7 -19.07 -21.23 -0.16
CA LYS A 7 -20.53 -21.31 -0.18
C LYS A 7 -21.11 -19.93 0.02
N GLN A 8 -21.14 -19.13 -1.03
CA GLN A 8 -21.94 -17.89 -1.04
C GLN A 8 -23.42 -18.26 -1.10
N GLU A 9 -23.98 -18.68 0.01
CA GLU A 9 -25.42 -18.62 0.21
C GLU A 9 -25.77 -17.14 0.38
N GLN A 10 -26.47 -16.59 -0.60
CA GLN A 10 -27.03 -15.25 -0.48
C GLN A 10 -27.97 -15.29 0.74
N LEU A 11 -27.63 -14.50 1.75
CA LEU A 11 -28.54 -14.28 2.86
C LEU A 11 -29.86 -13.75 2.29
N GLU A 12 -30.96 -14.37 2.70
CA GLU A 12 -32.28 -13.95 2.24
C GLU A 12 -32.49 -12.45 2.49
N LYS A 13 -33.14 -11.76 1.57
CA LYS A 13 -33.46 -10.32 1.69
C LYS A 13 -34.18 -10.00 3.01
N GLY A 14 -34.98 -10.94 3.54
CA GLY A 14 -35.62 -10.82 4.82
C GLY A 14 -34.68 -10.78 6.01
N PHE A 15 -33.57 -11.52 5.97
CA PHE A 15 -32.55 -11.46 7.03
C PHE A 15 -31.86 -10.09 7.07
N MET A 16 -31.55 -9.51 5.93
CA MET A 16 -30.94 -8.18 5.85
C MET A 16 -31.90 -7.11 6.38
N ALA A 17 -33.18 -7.16 6.00
CA ALA A 17 -34.18 -6.26 6.55
C ALA A 17 -34.37 -6.43 8.08
N TYR A 18 -34.22 -7.66 8.61
CA TYR A 18 -34.23 -7.91 10.05
C TYR A 18 -32.97 -7.31 10.72
N VAL A 19 -31.78 -7.50 10.16
CA VAL A 19 -30.56 -6.89 10.67
C VAL A 19 -30.66 -5.37 10.69
N ASP A 20 -31.15 -4.76 9.61
CA ASP A 20 -31.38 -3.32 9.52
C ASP A 20 -32.37 -2.85 10.60
N SER A 21 -33.50 -3.54 10.78
CA SER A 21 -34.52 -3.16 11.77
C SER A 21 -34.07 -3.41 13.20
N ALA A 22 -33.29 -4.45 13.46
CA ALA A 22 -32.86 -4.84 14.80
C ALA A 22 -31.67 -4.05 15.31
N PHE A 23 -30.73 -3.65 14.39
CA PHE A 23 -29.48 -3.01 14.75
C PHE A 23 -29.40 -1.52 14.42
N TYR A 24 -30.43 -0.96 13.74
CA TYR A 24 -30.57 0.48 13.49
C TYR A 24 -31.82 1.10 14.11
N PRO A 25 -32.13 0.85 15.38
CA PRO A 25 -33.25 1.54 16.02
C PRO A 25 -32.88 3.00 16.30
N ASN A 26 -33.81 3.90 16.10
CA ASN A 26 -33.68 5.29 16.54
C ASN A 26 -34.06 5.42 18.03
N PRO A 27 -33.26 6.11 18.85
CA PRO A 27 -31.99 6.78 18.70
C PRO A 27 -30.76 5.94 19.15
N VAL A 28 -29.67 6.09 18.47
CA VAL A 28 -28.44 5.28 18.51
C VAL A 28 -27.53 5.49 19.73
N GLN A 29 -27.87 6.30 20.71
CA GLN A 29 -26.95 6.80 21.71
C GLN A 29 -26.13 5.77 22.53
N PRO A 30 -26.62 4.61 22.98
CA PRO A 30 -25.81 3.67 23.77
C PRO A 30 -24.87 2.80 22.91
N TYR A 31 -25.19 2.56 21.65
CA TYR A 31 -24.51 1.55 20.81
C TYR A 31 -23.16 2.02 20.30
N THR A 32 -22.97 3.31 20.10
CA THR A 32 -21.70 3.90 19.62
C THR A 32 -20.56 3.78 20.63
N LEU A 33 -20.88 3.49 21.89
CA LEU A 33 -19.90 3.28 22.95
C LEU A 33 -19.49 1.80 23.11
N LEU A 34 -20.19 0.87 22.47
CA LEU A 34 -19.89 -0.54 22.56
C LEU A 34 -18.87 -0.93 21.50
N ARG A 35 -17.70 -1.42 21.95
CA ARG A 35 -16.65 -1.96 21.09
C ARG A 35 -17.17 -3.00 20.10
N ASP A 36 -18.07 -3.85 20.58
CA ASP A 36 -18.65 -4.95 19.78
C ASP A 36 -19.56 -4.42 18.68
N TYR A 37 -20.30 -3.33 18.94
CA TYR A 37 -21.13 -2.71 17.92
C TYR A 37 -20.32 -2.08 16.78
N SER A 38 -19.24 -1.36 17.09
CA SER A 38 -18.38 -0.80 16.07
C SER A 38 -17.67 -1.89 15.25
N SER A 39 -17.30 -3.00 15.88
CA SER A 39 -16.75 -4.18 15.20
C SER A 39 -17.80 -4.83 14.30
N PHE A 40 -19.02 -5.02 14.78
CA PHE A 40 -20.13 -5.53 13.99
C PHE A 40 -20.38 -4.65 12.76
N MET A 41 -20.46 -3.34 12.93
CA MET A 41 -20.70 -2.41 11.82
C MET A 41 -19.58 -2.44 10.77
N ARG A 42 -18.34 -2.56 11.20
CA ARG A 42 -17.22 -2.74 10.29
C ARG A 42 -17.34 -4.04 9.49
N ASP A 43 -17.67 -5.14 10.17
CA ASP A 43 -17.80 -6.45 9.54
C ASP A 43 -19.03 -6.49 8.63
N TYR A 44 -20.14 -5.83 9.02
CA TYR A 44 -21.31 -5.68 8.19
C TYR A 44 -21.06 -4.86 6.93
N THR A 45 -20.32 -3.74 7.03
CA THR A 45 -19.93 -2.97 5.84
C THR A 45 -18.97 -3.76 4.93
N GLY A 46 -18.13 -4.64 5.50
CA GLY A 46 -17.30 -5.58 4.76
C GLY A 46 -18.14 -6.61 4.01
N TYR A 47 -19.10 -7.21 4.68
CA TYR A 47 -20.04 -8.15 4.07
C TYR A 47 -20.82 -7.52 2.90
N ILE A 48 -21.34 -6.29 3.05
CA ILE A 48 -22.00 -5.57 1.95
C ILE A 48 -21.06 -5.37 0.77
N ASP A 49 -19.79 -5.05 1.02
CA ASP A 49 -18.78 -4.89 -0.02
C ASP A 49 -18.53 -6.20 -0.79
N ASP A 50 -18.50 -7.32 -0.08
CA ASP A 50 -18.27 -8.67 -0.65
C ASP A 50 -19.42 -9.15 -1.54
N ILE A 51 -20.68 -8.77 -1.24
CA ILE A 51 -21.86 -9.16 -2.03
C ILE A 51 -22.16 -8.21 -3.20
N LEU A 52 -21.63 -6.99 -3.19
CA LEU A 52 -21.76 -6.07 -4.31
C LEU A 52 -20.87 -6.53 -5.47
N PRO A 53 -21.25 -6.25 -6.73
CA PRO A 53 -20.39 -6.52 -7.87
C PRO A 53 -18.98 -5.97 -7.61
N PRO A 54 -17.93 -6.74 -7.93
CA PRO A 54 -16.57 -6.28 -7.72
C PRO A 54 -16.39 -4.95 -8.47
N SER A 55 -15.94 -3.93 -7.76
CA SER A 55 -15.46 -2.73 -8.43
C SER A 55 -14.22 -3.13 -9.22
N ASN A 56 -14.12 -2.70 -10.47
CA ASN A 56 -12.83 -2.82 -11.15
C ASN A 56 -11.85 -1.84 -10.48
N PRO A 57 -10.95 -2.31 -9.60
CA PRO A 57 -10.02 -1.43 -8.94
C PRO A 57 -8.92 -0.94 -9.89
N ASN A 58 -8.86 -1.50 -11.12
CA ASN A 58 -7.80 -1.20 -12.05
C ASN A 58 -7.87 0.27 -12.49
N VAL A 59 -6.80 0.98 -12.26
CA VAL A 59 -6.55 2.26 -12.93
C VAL A 59 -6.17 1.89 -14.36
N ASN A 60 -7.10 2.10 -15.29
CA ASN A 60 -6.85 1.80 -16.69
C ASN A 60 -5.96 2.91 -17.26
N LEU A 61 -4.67 2.61 -17.42
CA LEU A 61 -3.69 3.54 -17.95
C LEU A 61 -3.69 3.43 -19.49
N THR A 62 -4.61 4.12 -20.12
CA THR A 62 -4.56 4.29 -21.58
C THR A 62 -3.38 5.19 -21.97
N PRO A 63 -2.89 5.12 -23.22
CA PRO A 63 -1.87 6.05 -23.70
C PRO A 63 -2.25 7.51 -23.49
N GLN A 64 -3.52 7.88 -23.70
CA GLN A 64 -4.05 9.23 -23.48
C GLN A 64 -3.97 9.64 -22.01
N GLU A 65 -4.27 8.73 -21.09
CA GLU A 65 -4.14 9.00 -19.66
C GLU A 65 -2.69 9.14 -19.24
N LEU A 66 -1.78 8.33 -19.79
CA LEU A 66 -0.35 8.48 -19.54
C LEU A 66 0.16 9.85 -20.00
N GLU A 67 -0.16 10.27 -21.22
CA GLU A 67 0.20 11.60 -21.72
C GLU A 67 -0.34 12.71 -20.82
N ARG A 68 -1.60 12.64 -20.41
CA ARG A 68 -2.23 13.60 -19.50
C ARG A 68 -1.52 13.65 -18.15
N ILE A 69 -1.26 12.50 -17.52
CA ILE A 69 -0.63 12.39 -16.20
C ILE A 69 0.79 12.99 -16.23
N TYR A 70 1.60 12.60 -17.21
CA TYR A 70 2.97 13.10 -17.32
C TYR A 70 3.02 14.58 -17.69
N SER A 71 2.11 15.05 -18.54
CA SER A 71 1.96 16.49 -18.82
C SER A 71 1.60 17.29 -17.57
N GLU A 72 0.74 16.73 -16.72
CA GLU A 72 0.40 17.35 -15.43
C GLU A 72 1.59 17.33 -14.45
N PHE A 73 2.39 16.28 -14.42
CA PHE A 73 3.61 16.22 -13.61
C PHE A 73 4.65 17.25 -14.06
N ASP A 74 4.84 17.41 -15.37
CA ASP A 74 5.73 18.43 -15.95
C ASP A 74 5.24 19.86 -15.62
N ALA A 75 3.95 20.13 -15.80
CA ALA A 75 3.34 21.41 -15.49
C ALA A 75 3.44 21.80 -14.00
N LYS A 76 3.37 20.81 -13.10
CA LYS A 76 3.52 20.99 -11.64
C LYS A 76 4.98 20.97 -11.18
N GLY A 77 5.96 20.84 -12.08
CA GLY A 77 7.37 20.78 -11.76
C GLY A 77 7.82 19.54 -10.99
N LYS A 78 7.01 18.46 -10.99
CA LYS A 78 7.36 17.19 -10.36
C LYS A 78 8.39 16.41 -11.16
N ILE A 79 8.39 16.58 -12.48
CA ILE A 79 9.36 16.05 -13.43
C ILE A 79 9.60 17.11 -14.50
N LYS A 80 10.74 17.05 -15.18
CA LYS A 80 11.01 17.86 -16.37
C LYS A 80 11.13 16.93 -17.56
N LEU A 81 10.10 16.90 -18.40
CA LEU A 81 10.07 16.10 -19.61
C LEU A 81 10.97 16.71 -20.70
N THR A 82 11.76 15.90 -21.34
CA THR A 82 12.48 16.25 -22.56
C THR A 82 11.51 16.35 -23.74
N GLN A 83 11.92 17.00 -24.83
CA GLN A 83 11.10 17.07 -26.04
C GLN A 83 10.89 15.67 -26.64
N GLU A 84 11.85 14.78 -26.53
CA GLU A 84 11.75 13.38 -26.99
C GLU A 84 10.69 12.63 -26.19
N GLU A 85 10.71 12.70 -24.85
CA GLU A 85 9.69 12.07 -23.98
C GLU A 85 8.27 12.61 -24.27
N LYS A 86 8.11 13.94 -24.48
CA LYS A 86 6.82 14.54 -24.89
C LYS A 86 6.33 14.01 -26.21
N ASN A 87 7.23 13.89 -27.20
CA ASN A 87 6.88 13.36 -28.51
C ASN A 87 6.55 11.86 -28.42
N ALA A 88 7.27 11.08 -27.60
CA ALA A 88 7.00 9.66 -27.41
C ALA A 88 5.60 9.45 -26.81
N LEU A 89 5.23 10.18 -25.75
CA LEU A 89 3.89 10.10 -25.17
C LEU A 89 2.77 10.40 -26.18
N ARG A 90 2.91 11.48 -26.96
CA ARG A 90 1.93 11.83 -28.01
C ARG A 90 1.86 10.78 -29.13
N ASN A 91 3.00 10.34 -29.62
CA ASN A 91 3.06 9.34 -30.67
C ASN A 91 2.52 8.00 -30.19
N PHE A 92 2.69 7.66 -28.91
CA PHE A 92 2.12 6.46 -28.33
C PHE A 92 0.59 6.46 -28.45
N CYS A 93 -0.07 7.59 -28.15
CA CYS A 93 -1.51 7.74 -28.35
C CYS A 93 -1.89 7.52 -29.81
N VAL A 94 -1.27 8.26 -30.73
CA VAL A 94 -1.62 8.25 -32.15
C VAL A 94 -1.43 6.87 -32.79
N TYR A 95 -0.28 6.25 -32.53
CA TYR A 95 0.02 4.94 -33.16
C TYR A 95 -0.77 3.80 -32.53
N GLN A 96 -1.03 3.85 -31.22
CA GLN A 96 -1.86 2.84 -30.56
C GLN A 96 -3.31 2.91 -31.05
N ASP A 97 -3.86 4.10 -31.19
CA ASP A 97 -5.20 4.30 -31.73
C ASP A 97 -5.28 3.76 -33.17
N LYS A 98 -4.24 3.97 -33.99
CA LYS A 98 -4.19 3.46 -35.35
C LYS A 98 -4.12 1.92 -35.41
N VAL A 99 -3.32 1.30 -34.53
CA VAL A 99 -3.27 -0.16 -34.39
C VAL A 99 -4.64 -0.72 -34.00
N ASN A 100 -5.30 -0.11 -33.04
CA ASN A 100 -6.64 -0.53 -32.59
C ASN A 100 -7.67 -0.41 -33.70
N GLU A 101 -7.65 0.69 -34.47
CA GLU A 101 -8.52 0.90 -35.63
C GLU A 101 -8.31 -0.18 -36.70
N LEU A 102 -7.06 -0.45 -37.08
CA LEU A 102 -6.70 -1.47 -38.06
C LEU A 102 -7.12 -2.88 -37.62
N GLN A 103 -6.93 -3.22 -36.38
CA GLN A 103 -7.36 -4.50 -35.80
C GLN A 103 -8.90 -4.62 -35.81
N ALA A 104 -9.62 -3.56 -35.44
CA ALA A 104 -11.09 -3.55 -35.48
C ALA A 104 -11.66 -3.68 -36.90
N SER A 105 -10.99 -3.09 -37.88
CA SER A 105 -11.40 -3.16 -39.29
C SER A 105 -11.00 -4.47 -40.01
N LYS A 106 -10.32 -5.42 -39.29
CA LYS A 106 -9.73 -6.63 -39.86
C LYS A 106 -8.81 -6.33 -41.06
N ALA A 107 -8.07 -5.22 -40.97
CA ALA A 107 -7.10 -4.83 -41.99
C ALA A 107 -6.02 -5.92 -42.21
N ASP A 108 -5.30 -5.83 -43.34
CA ASP A 108 -4.22 -6.77 -43.65
C ASP A 108 -3.20 -6.84 -42.50
N SER A 109 -2.82 -8.05 -42.13
CA SER A 109 -1.85 -8.32 -41.08
C SER A 109 -0.51 -7.61 -41.28
N LEU A 110 -0.12 -7.35 -42.53
CA LEU A 110 1.12 -6.61 -42.87
C LEU A 110 1.04 -5.13 -42.46
N GLU A 111 -0.10 -4.49 -42.59
CA GLU A 111 -0.28 -3.09 -42.19
C GLU A 111 -0.25 -2.97 -40.66
N VAL A 112 -0.93 -3.88 -39.95
CA VAL A 112 -0.89 -3.96 -38.50
C VAL A 112 0.55 -4.16 -38.00
N ILE A 113 1.31 -5.07 -38.63
CA ILE A 113 2.71 -5.34 -38.29
C ILE A 113 3.55 -4.08 -38.48
N ALA A 114 3.39 -3.37 -39.63
CA ALA A 114 4.17 -2.16 -39.92
C ALA A 114 3.97 -1.06 -38.86
N TYR A 115 2.74 -0.86 -38.37
CA TYR A 115 2.47 0.09 -37.29
C TYR A 115 2.97 -0.40 -35.94
N THR A 116 2.90 -1.69 -35.66
CA THR A 116 3.44 -2.28 -34.43
C THR A 116 4.96 -2.12 -34.35
N GLU A 117 5.66 -2.30 -35.46
CA GLU A 117 7.12 -2.06 -35.51
C GLU A 117 7.50 -0.59 -35.25
N LYS A 118 6.68 0.37 -35.71
CA LYS A 118 6.87 1.80 -35.41
C LYS A 118 6.61 2.13 -33.94
N LEU A 119 5.73 1.36 -33.28
CA LEU A 119 5.42 1.52 -31.84
C LEU A 119 6.54 1.06 -30.92
N LYS A 120 7.33 0.05 -31.31
CA LYS A 120 8.36 -0.54 -30.44
C LYS A 120 9.31 0.51 -29.82
N PRO A 121 10.00 1.37 -30.60
CA PRO A 121 10.92 2.35 -30.02
C PRO A 121 10.18 3.39 -29.15
N ILE A 122 8.92 3.69 -29.49
CA ILE A 122 8.09 4.61 -28.71
C ILE A 122 7.75 3.98 -27.35
N ILE A 123 7.35 2.71 -27.34
CA ILE A 123 7.06 1.96 -26.12
C ILE A 123 8.31 1.89 -25.23
N GLU A 124 9.48 1.62 -25.78
CA GLU A 124 10.76 1.60 -25.03
C GLU A 124 11.01 2.94 -24.35
N THR A 125 10.85 4.07 -25.07
CA THR A 125 11.01 5.40 -24.49
C THR A 125 10.00 5.67 -23.37
N VAL A 126 8.75 5.29 -23.57
CA VAL A 126 7.69 5.44 -22.55
C VAL A 126 7.97 4.55 -21.35
N GLN A 127 8.43 3.32 -21.53
CA GLN A 127 8.81 2.42 -20.44
C GLN A 127 9.99 2.96 -19.64
N GLN A 128 11.02 3.50 -20.32
CA GLN A 128 12.14 4.16 -19.65
C GLN A 128 11.67 5.36 -18.82
N LEU A 129 10.75 6.18 -19.36
CA LEU A 129 10.16 7.29 -18.62
C LEU A 129 9.39 6.82 -17.38
N VAL A 130 8.57 5.76 -17.53
CA VAL A 130 7.80 5.18 -16.41
C VAL A 130 8.71 4.62 -15.32
N ASN A 131 9.82 4.00 -15.70
CA ASN A 131 10.78 3.40 -14.76
C ASN A 131 11.78 4.41 -14.18
N LYS A 132 11.80 5.64 -14.69
CA LYS A 132 12.77 6.69 -14.26
C LYS A 132 12.55 7.12 -12.81
N ASP A 133 11.32 7.08 -12.36
CA ASP A 133 10.94 7.44 -11.00
C ASP A 133 9.65 6.70 -10.58
N ASN A 134 9.24 6.90 -9.31
CA ASN A 134 8.02 6.28 -8.77
C ASN A 134 6.76 7.18 -8.92
N LEU A 135 6.78 8.23 -9.76
CA LEU A 135 5.66 9.18 -9.84
C LEU A 135 4.37 8.52 -10.33
N LEU A 136 4.47 7.72 -11.41
CA LEU A 136 3.32 7.01 -11.94
C LEU A 136 2.80 5.95 -10.95
N THR A 137 3.69 5.18 -10.35
CA THR A 137 3.34 4.19 -9.32
C THR A 137 2.62 4.85 -8.15
N ASN A 138 3.16 5.95 -7.64
CA ASN A 138 2.53 6.71 -6.56
C ASN A 138 1.16 7.27 -6.97
N TYR A 139 1.02 7.78 -8.19
CA TYR A 139 -0.27 8.25 -8.72
C TYR A 139 -1.29 7.11 -8.79
N VAL A 140 -0.92 5.96 -9.34
CA VAL A 140 -1.80 4.78 -9.42
C VAL A 140 -2.23 4.33 -8.03
N GLN A 141 -1.31 4.23 -7.09
CA GLN A 141 -1.62 3.87 -5.69
C GLN A 141 -2.56 4.90 -5.03
N GLU A 142 -2.40 6.17 -5.33
CA GLU A 142 -3.32 7.22 -4.85
C GLU A 142 -4.72 7.05 -5.45
N GLN A 143 -4.84 6.80 -6.75
CA GLN A 143 -6.14 6.57 -7.41
C GLN A 143 -6.83 5.29 -6.91
N LEU A 144 -6.09 4.19 -6.74
CA LEU A 144 -6.60 2.96 -6.16
C LEU A 144 -7.14 3.18 -4.75
N ALA A 145 -6.39 3.90 -3.92
CA ALA A 145 -6.82 4.24 -2.56
C ALA A 145 -8.09 5.08 -2.57
N LYS A 146 -8.20 6.06 -3.48
CA LYS A 146 -9.38 6.90 -3.64
C LYS A 146 -10.59 6.12 -4.12
N ASN A 147 -10.42 5.22 -5.10
CA ASN A 147 -11.50 4.38 -5.61
C ASN A 147 -12.02 3.43 -4.53
N SER A 148 -11.13 2.79 -3.78
CA SER A 148 -11.49 1.95 -2.63
C SER A 148 -12.20 2.75 -1.55
N ALA A 149 -11.72 3.97 -1.24
CA ALA A 149 -12.37 4.85 -0.28
C ALA A 149 -13.78 5.23 -0.72
N ASN A 150 -13.96 5.67 -1.97
CA ASN A 150 -15.25 6.06 -2.51
C ASN A 150 -16.25 4.90 -2.47
N ARG A 151 -15.83 3.68 -2.80
CA ARG A 151 -16.67 2.50 -2.72
C ARG A 151 -17.13 2.25 -1.28
N LYS A 152 -16.21 2.23 -0.31
CA LYS A 152 -16.55 1.99 1.10
C LYS A 152 -17.44 3.08 1.67
N LEU A 153 -17.18 4.34 1.34
CA LEU A 153 -17.99 5.47 1.77
C LEU A 153 -19.41 5.41 1.16
N SER A 154 -19.53 5.01 -0.12
CA SER A 154 -20.86 4.85 -0.75
C SER A 154 -21.67 3.71 -0.10
N ILE A 155 -21.02 2.65 0.35
CA ILE A 155 -21.68 1.59 1.13
C ILE A 155 -22.19 2.16 2.44
N ILE A 156 -21.36 2.88 3.20
CA ILE A 156 -21.76 3.52 4.46
C ILE A 156 -22.95 4.48 4.23
N ASP A 157 -22.92 5.23 3.12
CA ASP A 157 -24.01 6.16 2.79
C ASP A 157 -25.31 5.46 2.39
N SER A 158 -25.24 4.26 1.82
CA SER A 158 -26.41 3.48 1.44
C SER A 158 -27.14 2.84 2.63
N LEU A 159 -26.47 2.72 3.79
CA LEU A 159 -27.05 2.10 4.98
C LEU A 159 -28.07 3.03 5.65
N GLN A 160 -29.19 2.45 6.10
CA GLN A 160 -30.23 3.17 6.84
C GLN A 160 -29.78 3.38 8.29
N MET A 161 -29.16 4.50 8.57
CA MET A 161 -28.70 4.88 9.91
C MET A 161 -28.81 6.39 10.13
N ASP A 162 -28.75 6.81 11.40
CA ASP A 162 -28.71 8.23 11.70
C ASP A 162 -27.36 8.88 11.30
N THR A 163 -27.39 10.21 11.18
CA THR A 163 -26.25 10.98 10.70
C THR A 163 -25.03 10.84 11.62
N ASN A 164 -25.21 10.80 12.94
CA ASN A 164 -24.10 10.72 13.87
C ASN A 164 -23.35 9.38 13.72
N LEU A 165 -24.10 8.27 13.63
CA LEU A 165 -23.49 6.96 13.41
C LEU A 165 -22.77 6.89 12.08
N ARG A 166 -23.37 7.44 11.02
CA ARG A 166 -22.73 7.51 9.69
C ARG A 166 -21.41 8.27 9.73
N GLU A 167 -21.38 9.43 10.39
CA GLU A 167 -20.14 10.21 10.54
C GLU A 167 -19.09 9.48 11.39
N ILE A 168 -19.49 8.74 12.43
CA ILE A 168 -18.59 7.91 13.22
C ILE A 168 -17.99 6.80 12.37
N LEU A 169 -18.79 6.06 11.59
CA LEU A 169 -18.28 5.00 10.71
C LEU A 169 -17.35 5.53 9.62
N LYS A 170 -17.70 6.65 8.99
CA LYS A 170 -16.79 7.32 8.05
C LYS A 170 -15.48 7.71 8.74
N THR A 171 -15.54 8.30 9.91
CA THR A 171 -14.36 8.68 10.69
C THR A 171 -13.50 7.48 11.06
N GLN A 172 -14.11 6.38 11.50
CA GLN A 172 -13.42 5.12 11.77
C GLN A 172 -12.71 4.61 10.52
N TYR A 173 -13.36 4.63 9.37
CA TYR A 173 -12.76 4.19 8.11
C TYR A 173 -11.56 5.05 7.71
N TYR A 174 -11.65 6.38 7.77
CA TYR A 174 -10.53 7.27 7.51
C TYR A 174 -9.37 7.07 8.49
N TYR A 175 -9.69 6.81 9.77
CA TYR A 175 -8.68 6.46 10.78
C TYR A 175 -7.97 5.15 10.44
N GLU A 176 -8.71 4.11 10.07
CA GLU A 176 -8.14 2.83 9.65
C GLU A 176 -7.23 2.99 8.41
N MET A 177 -7.63 3.81 7.45
CA MET A 177 -6.78 4.13 6.30
C MET A 177 -5.45 4.76 6.73
N LEU A 178 -5.47 5.74 7.65
CA LEU A 178 -4.26 6.36 8.21
C LEU A 178 -3.38 5.33 8.92
N GLN A 179 -3.98 4.47 9.76
CA GLN A 179 -3.27 3.45 10.53
C GLN A 179 -2.68 2.35 9.66
N ASN A 180 -3.42 1.88 8.64
CA ASN A 180 -2.98 0.81 7.76
C ASN A 180 -1.88 1.29 6.80
N ARG A 181 -2.03 2.49 6.27
CA ARG A 181 -1.02 3.09 5.38
C ARG A 181 0.21 3.59 6.14
N HIS A 182 0.07 3.88 7.42
CA HIS A 182 1.11 4.46 8.28
C HIS A 182 1.77 5.71 7.67
N ASN A 183 0.98 6.46 6.92
CA ASN A 183 1.35 7.75 6.34
C ASN A 183 0.11 8.64 6.20
N GLU A 184 0.34 9.91 5.86
CA GLU A 184 -0.75 10.84 5.60
C GLU A 184 -1.60 10.41 4.40
N LEU A 185 -2.89 10.73 4.46
CA LEU A 185 -3.81 10.55 3.33
C LEU A 185 -3.62 11.66 2.29
N PRO A 186 -3.94 11.37 1.02
CA PRO A 186 -4.01 12.39 -0.02
C PRO A 186 -4.89 13.58 0.38
N HIS A 187 -4.47 14.78 0.03
CA HIS A 187 -5.22 16.00 0.34
C HIS A 187 -6.68 15.94 -0.16
N THR A 188 -6.90 15.32 -1.31
CA THR A 188 -8.24 15.14 -1.89
C THR A 188 -9.16 14.33 -0.98
N LEU A 189 -8.66 13.29 -0.33
CA LEU A 189 -9.43 12.47 0.63
C LEU A 189 -9.71 13.23 1.93
N ILE A 190 -8.77 14.05 2.40
CA ILE A 190 -8.99 14.88 3.59
C ILE A 190 -10.04 15.97 3.32
N GLU A 191 -10.02 16.61 2.15
CA GLU A 191 -11.05 17.57 1.77
C GLU A 191 -12.43 16.91 1.59
N GLN A 192 -12.46 15.68 1.06
CA GLN A 192 -13.69 14.89 1.00
C GLN A 192 -14.22 14.61 2.41
N TYR A 193 -13.37 14.12 3.32
CA TYR A 193 -13.73 13.89 4.72
C TYR A 193 -14.36 15.11 5.39
N LYS A 194 -13.73 16.28 5.25
CA LYS A 194 -14.24 17.54 5.81
C LYS A 194 -15.63 17.95 5.30
N LYS A 195 -15.96 17.56 4.06
CA LYS A 195 -17.28 17.84 3.46
C LYS A 195 -18.34 16.86 3.94
N GLU A 196 -17.94 15.61 4.19
CA GLU A 196 -18.86 14.51 4.49
C GLU A 196 -19.13 14.32 5.98
N VAL A 197 -18.23 14.80 6.85
CA VAL A 197 -18.34 14.71 8.31
C VAL A 197 -18.43 16.12 8.87
N SER A 198 -19.57 16.47 9.43
CA SER A 198 -19.86 17.82 9.96
C SER A 198 -19.46 17.98 11.43
N ASN A 199 -19.34 16.88 12.17
CA ASN A 199 -19.03 16.89 13.61
C ASN A 199 -17.58 17.39 13.84
N PRO A 200 -17.42 18.55 14.54
CA PRO A 200 -16.11 19.16 14.72
C PRO A 200 -15.12 18.28 15.52
N SER A 201 -15.62 17.51 16.49
CA SER A 201 -14.75 16.65 17.32
C SER A 201 -14.16 15.51 16.49
N LEU A 202 -14.95 14.92 15.59
CA LEU A 202 -14.49 13.89 14.65
C LEU A 202 -13.51 14.46 13.65
N GLN A 203 -13.76 15.67 13.12
CA GLN A 203 -12.82 16.36 12.22
C GLN A 203 -11.48 16.63 12.92
N VAL A 204 -11.50 17.21 14.11
CA VAL A 204 -10.28 17.49 14.88
C VAL A 204 -9.47 16.21 15.10
N TYR A 205 -10.13 15.10 15.42
CA TYR A 205 -9.47 13.81 15.64
C TYR A 205 -8.71 13.34 14.38
N ILE A 206 -9.36 13.25 13.23
CA ILE A 206 -8.71 12.81 11.97
C ILE A 206 -7.62 13.79 11.52
N LEU A 207 -7.87 15.10 11.60
CA LEU A 207 -6.88 16.10 11.23
C LEU A 207 -5.64 16.05 12.12
N SER A 208 -5.80 15.72 13.40
CA SER A 208 -4.66 15.52 14.31
C SER A 208 -3.81 14.29 13.91
N GLN A 209 -4.47 13.20 13.50
CA GLN A 209 -3.79 12.01 13.00
C GLN A 209 -3.09 12.27 11.66
N GLN A 210 -3.76 12.98 10.75
CA GLN A 210 -3.17 13.43 9.49
C GLN A 210 -1.88 14.23 9.73
N GLN A 211 -1.94 15.23 10.62
CA GLN A 211 -0.79 16.05 10.98
C GLN A 211 0.34 15.23 11.64
N LYS A 212 -0.01 14.24 12.46
CA LYS A 212 0.98 13.30 13.04
C LYS A 212 1.79 12.64 11.94
N TYR A 213 1.12 12.07 10.93
CA TYR A 213 1.80 11.37 9.83
C TYR A 213 2.54 12.33 8.89
N GLU A 214 2.03 13.55 8.64
CA GLU A 214 2.75 14.58 7.89
C GLU A 214 4.08 14.96 8.58
N LYS A 215 4.04 15.19 9.90
CA LYS A 215 5.25 15.45 10.70
C LYS A 215 6.22 14.28 10.66
N LEU A 216 5.70 13.05 10.74
CA LEU A 216 6.50 11.83 10.70
C LEU A 216 7.17 11.65 9.33
N SER A 217 6.44 11.90 8.24
CA SER A 217 6.98 11.82 6.88
C SER A 217 8.13 12.81 6.66
N ASN A 218 8.04 14.01 7.25
CA ASN A 218 9.07 15.05 7.14
C ASN A 218 10.25 14.87 8.14
N LYS A 219 10.13 13.97 9.10
CA LYS A 219 11.22 13.68 10.04
C LYS A 219 12.37 12.98 9.34
N THR A 220 13.61 13.39 9.61
CA THR A 220 14.81 12.71 9.14
C THR A 220 15.05 11.39 9.87
N ILE A 221 15.67 10.42 9.19
CA ILE A 221 16.12 9.16 9.80
C ILE A 221 17.51 9.40 10.40
N GLU A 222 17.71 9.07 11.68
CA GLU A 222 18.97 9.34 12.39
C GLU A 222 20.16 8.53 11.84
N HIS A 223 19.89 7.32 11.33
CA HIS A 223 20.88 6.41 10.74
C HIS A 223 20.44 5.97 9.34
N PRO A 224 20.49 6.88 8.32
CA PRO A 224 20.05 6.54 6.98
C PRO A 224 20.87 5.41 6.34
N GLU A 225 22.12 5.22 6.77
CA GLU A 225 23.00 4.12 6.34
C GLU A 225 22.48 2.74 6.72
N SER A 226 21.52 2.65 7.65
CA SER A 226 20.87 1.38 8.03
C SER A 226 19.80 0.93 7.02
N LEU A 227 19.38 1.82 6.10
CA LEU A 227 18.42 1.50 5.03
C LEU A 227 19.19 1.10 3.78
N MET A 228 19.08 -0.15 3.40
CA MET A 228 19.88 -0.71 2.33
C MET A 228 19.22 -0.49 0.97
N PRO A 229 20.01 -0.14 -0.06
CA PRO A 229 19.52 -0.05 -1.43
C PRO A 229 19.30 -1.45 -2.02
N ASN A 230 18.33 -1.57 -2.93
CA ASN A 230 18.00 -2.86 -3.57
C ASN A 230 18.82 -3.10 -4.87
N GLU A 231 19.40 -2.06 -5.46
CA GLU A 231 20.10 -2.15 -6.74
C GLU A 231 21.22 -3.21 -6.75
N PRO A 232 22.02 -3.41 -5.68
CA PRO A 232 23.04 -4.45 -5.66
C PRO A 232 22.48 -5.89 -5.67
N LEU A 233 21.17 -6.03 -5.43
CA LEU A 233 20.47 -7.31 -5.34
C LEU A 233 19.53 -7.55 -6.52
N ALA A 234 19.37 -6.59 -7.45
CA ALA A 234 18.33 -6.56 -8.47
C ALA A 234 18.27 -7.80 -9.36
N GLU A 235 19.44 -8.39 -9.68
CA GLU A 235 19.54 -9.55 -10.57
C GLU A 235 19.34 -10.90 -9.85
N ILE A 236 19.19 -10.92 -8.51
CA ILE A 236 19.08 -12.16 -7.73
C ILE A 236 17.60 -12.49 -7.52
N THR A 237 17.14 -13.59 -8.13
CA THR A 237 15.76 -14.07 -8.03
C THR A 237 15.59 -15.29 -7.12
N ASP A 238 16.67 -16.02 -6.84
CA ASP A 238 16.67 -17.17 -5.93
C ASP A 238 16.73 -16.72 -4.47
N GLY A 239 15.79 -17.22 -3.65
CA GLY A 239 15.63 -16.77 -2.27
C GLY A 239 16.82 -17.12 -1.36
N GLU A 240 17.46 -18.28 -1.55
CA GLU A 240 18.63 -18.68 -0.77
C GLU A 240 19.83 -17.81 -1.13
N GLN A 241 20.10 -17.63 -2.42
CA GLN A 241 21.21 -16.79 -2.88
C GLN A 241 21.02 -15.33 -2.42
N LEU A 242 19.79 -14.83 -2.49
CA LEU A 242 19.44 -13.49 -2.02
C LEU A 242 19.69 -13.34 -0.52
N PHE A 243 19.19 -14.28 0.28
CA PHE A 243 19.41 -14.26 1.73
C PHE A 243 20.90 -14.33 2.09
N ARG A 244 21.63 -15.25 1.48
CA ARG A 244 23.09 -15.39 1.68
C ARG A 244 23.83 -14.11 1.30
N LYS A 245 23.42 -13.43 0.23
CA LYS A 245 24.02 -12.16 -0.19
C LYS A 245 23.74 -11.03 0.80
N ILE A 246 22.54 -10.98 1.36
CA ILE A 246 22.14 -10.00 2.38
C ILE A 246 22.97 -10.18 3.66
N ILE A 247 23.20 -11.41 4.12
CA ILE A 247 23.92 -11.68 5.37
C ILE A 247 25.43 -11.72 5.24
N GLU A 248 25.97 -11.85 4.02
CA GLU A 248 27.41 -11.98 3.73
C GLU A 248 28.27 -10.90 4.42
N PRO A 249 27.89 -9.60 4.42
CA PRO A 249 28.67 -8.55 5.08
C PRO A 249 28.73 -8.67 6.61
N TYR A 250 27.91 -9.52 7.20
CA TYR A 250 27.75 -9.66 8.65
C TYR A 250 28.30 -10.97 9.19
N LYS A 251 29.06 -11.73 8.40
CA LYS A 251 29.78 -12.93 8.86
C LYS A 251 30.64 -12.60 10.10
N GLY A 252 30.65 -13.49 11.06
CA GLY A 252 31.30 -13.30 12.35
C GLY A 252 30.45 -12.60 13.39
N LYS A 253 29.23 -12.16 13.03
CA LYS A 253 28.25 -11.59 13.97
C LYS A 253 27.01 -12.47 14.05
N VAL A 254 26.34 -12.43 15.18
CA VAL A 254 25.01 -13.01 15.32
C VAL A 254 23.99 -12.08 14.70
N ILE A 255 23.07 -12.61 13.90
CA ILE A 255 22.01 -11.81 13.29
C ILE A 255 20.69 -12.18 13.95
N TYR A 256 19.99 -11.16 14.47
CA TYR A 256 18.59 -11.25 14.84
C TYR A 256 17.75 -10.77 13.67
N LEU A 257 17.10 -11.71 13.00
CA LEU A 257 16.22 -11.43 11.85
C LEU A 257 14.78 -11.21 12.33
N ASP A 258 14.15 -10.15 11.81
CA ASP A 258 12.74 -9.81 11.99
C ASP A 258 12.11 -9.66 10.60
N VAL A 259 11.20 -10.56 10.23
CA VAL A 259 10.40 -10.48 9.01
C VAL A 259 9.03 -9.92 9.37
N TRP A 260 8.70 -8.77 8.79
CA TRP A 260 7.56 -7.96 9.21
C TRP A 260 6.90 -7.23 8.03
N GLY A 261 5.77 -6.55 8.26
CA GLY A 261 5.13 -5.70 7.27
C GLY A 261 4.49 -4.47 7.90
N THR A 262 4.36 -3.38 7.14
CA THR A 262 3.73 -2.14 7.63
C THR A 262 2.25 -2.32 7.98
N TRP A 263 1.61 -3.28 7.38
CA TRP A 263 0.23 -3.71 7.61
C TRP A 263 0.07 -4.64 8.84
N CYS A 264 1.17 -5.19 9.37
CA CYS A 264 1.18 -6.14 10.47
C CYS A 264 1.02 -5.44 11.83
N GLY A 265 -0.16 -5.48 12.40
CA GLY A 265 -0.47 -4.93 13.73
C GLY A 265 0.40 -5.53 14.86
N PRO A 266 0.48 -6.87 14.99
CA PRO A 266 1.35 -7.51 15.98
C PRO A 266 2.83 -7.12 15.85
N CYS A 267 3.34 -6.97 14.61
CA CYS A 267 4.72 -6.51 14.38
C CYS A 267 4.95 -5.12 15.00
N LYS A 268 4.05 -4.18 14.72
CA LYS A 268 4.12 -2.82 15.28
C LYS A 268 4.07 -2.81 16.80
N ASN A 269 3.27 -3.69 17.42
CA ASN A 269 3.22 -3.85 18.87
C ASN A 269 4.55 -4.33 19.45
N MET A 270 5.28 -5.19 18.74
CA MET A 270 6.60 -5.66 19.20
C MET A 270 7.69 -4.62 18.98
N MET A 271 7.59 -3.80 17.94
CA MET A 271 8.59 -2.76 17.63
C MET A 271 8.77 -1.70 18.72
N GLN A 272 7.75 -1.45 19.56
CA GLN A 272 7.89 -0.55 20.70
C GLN A 272 9.01 -0.98 21.68
N TYR A 273 9.37 -2.27 21.69
CA TYR A 273 10.43 -2.82 22.54
C TYR A 273 11.80 -2.87 21.85
N ALA A 274 11.87 -2.63 20.54
CA ALA A 274 13.10 -2.77 19.75
C ALA A 274 14.25 -1.90 20.26
N LYS A 275 13.95 -0.67 20.74
CA LYS A 275 14.97 0.22 21.29
C LYS A 275 15.59 -0.34 22.57
N ALA A 276 14.79 -0.94 23.45
CA ALA A 276 15.26 -1.58 24.68
C ALA A 276 16.12 -2.82 24.35
N SER A 277 15.66 -3.66 23.42
CA SER A 277 16.39 -4.84 22.96
C SER A 277 17.76 -4.46 22.38
N LYS A 278 17.82 -3.47 21.48
CA LYS A 278 19.10 -2.98 20.92
C LYS A 278 20.05 -2.48 21.99
N LYS A 279 19.54 -1.81 23.04
CA LYS A 279 20.35 -1.32 24.15
C LYS A 279 21.01 -2.48 24.94
N LEU A 280 20.33 -3.62 25.11
CA LEU A 280 20.88 -4.80 25.80
C LEU A 280 22.06 -5.41 25.04
N PHE A 281 22.08 -5.27 23.72
CA PHE A 281 23.14 -5.81 22.86
C PHE A 281 24.12 -4.75 22.37
N ALA A 282 24.08 -3.52 22.93
CA ALA A 282 25.02 -2.48 22.59
C ALA A 282 26.49 -2.92 22.90
N GLY A 283 27.37 -2.75 21.90
CA GLY A 283 28.76 -3.17 22.01
C GLY A 283 29.03 -4.68 21.83
N LYS A 284 28.00 -5.47 21.53
CA LYS A 284 28.13 -6.89 21.18
C LYS A 284 28.11 -7.07 19.65
N ASP A 285 28.66 -8.18 19.18
CA ASP A 285 28.65 -8.57 17.77
C ASP A 285 27.27 -9.08 17.33
N VAL A 286 26.29 -8.20 17.37
CA VAL A 286 24.89 -8.50 16.99
C VAL A 286 24.39 -7.50 15.97
N ILE A 287 23.76 -8.01 14.90
CA ILE A 287 23.05 -7.22 13.88
C ILE A 287 21.55 -7.50 13.99
N PHE A 288 20.75 -6.46 13.92
CA PHE A 288 19.30 -6.54 13.80
C PHE A 288 18.92 -6.35 12.33
N LEU A 289 18.60 -7.44 11.64
CA LEU A 289 18.18 -7.45 10.24
C LEU A 289 16.65 -7.44 10.16
N TYR A 290 16.12 -6.46 9.46
CA TYR A 290 14.69 -6.29 9.22
C TYR A 290 14.37 -6.48 7.74
N LEU A 291 13.54 -7.47 7.42
CA LEU A 291 13.01 -7.68 6.07
C LEU A 291 11.54 -7.26 6.05
N CYS A 292 11.21 -6.25 5.26
CA CYS A 292 9.87 -5.69 5.20
C CYS A 292 9.07 -6.29 4.04
N ASN A 293 7.93 -6.91 4.35
CA ASN A 293 7.05 -7.55 3.39
C ASN A 293 6.05 -6.55 2.80
N HIS A 294 5.87 -6.55 1.47
CA HIS A 294 4.81 -5.89 0.69
C HIS A 294 4.41 -4.51 1.23
N SER A 295 5.39 -3.63 1.38
CA SER A 295 5.20 -2.34 2.02
C SER A 295 5.68 -1.18 1.14
N SER A 296 4.90 -0.10 1.09
CA SER A 296 5.36 1.09 0.39
C SER A 296 6.60 1.70 1.07
N ASP A 297 7.51 2.25 0.29
CA ASP A 297 8.73 2.89 0.79
C ASP A 297 8.43 3.96 1.86
N LYS A 298 7.38 4.76 1.65
CA LYS A 298 6.98 5.81 2.59
C LYS A 298 6.48 5.26 3.92
N SER A 299 5.60 4.23 3.90
CA SER A 299 5.09 3.58 5.11
C SER A 299 6.21 2.89 5.88
N TRP A 300 7.09 2.17 5.17
CA TRP A 300 8.28 1.53 5.72
C TRP A 300 9.18 2.52 6.47
N LYS A 301 9.55 3.63 5.80
CA LYS A 301 10.38 4.68 6.40
C LYS A 301 9.70 5.34 7.60
N ASN A 302 8.39 5.55 7.54
CA ASN A 302 7.63 6.16 8.65
C ASN A 302 7.62 5.26 9.89
N ILE A 303 7.44 3.95 9.74
CA ILE A 303 7.52 3.01 10.86
C ILE A 303 8.94 3.00 11.45
N ILE A 304 9.98 2.97 10.62
CA ILE A 304 11.36 3.07 11.11
C ILE A 304 11.58 4.34 11.95
N LYS A 305 11.05 5.48 11.50
CA LYS A 305 11.13 6.76 12.22
C LYS A 305 10.32 6.78 13.51
N GLU A 306 9.10 6.25 13.49
CA GLU A 306 8.20 6.27 14.64
C GLU A 306 8.74 5.41 15.78
N TYR A 307 9.19 4.21 15.49
CA TYR A 307 9.70 3.28 16.49
C TYR A 307 11.21 3.40 16.75
N GLY A 308 11.91 4.30 16.05
CA GLY A 308 13.37 4.49 16.21
C GLY A 308 14.14 3.21 15.89
N LEU A 309 13.80 2.56 14.79
CA LEU A 309 14.39 1.26 14.40
C LEU A 309 15.78 1.42 13.77
N ALA A 310 16.10 2.57 13.20
CA ALA A 310 17.41 2.85 12.62
C ALA A 310 18.49 2.94 13.71
N SER A 311 19.62 2.30 13.49
CA SER A 311 20.81 2.36 14.36
C SER A 311 22.03 1.79 13.64
N LYS A 312 23.23 1.98 14.19
CA LYS A 312 24.50 1.42 13.64
C LYS A 312 24.51 -0.12 13.58
N SER A 313 23.70 -0.79 14.41
CA SER A 313 23.59 -2.26 14.42
C SER A 313 22.31 -2.76 13.73
N ALA A 314 21.53 -1.88 13.10
CA ALA A 314 20.33 -2.24 12.37
C ALA A 314 20.57 -2.20 10.87
N VAL A 315 19.87 -3.09 10.16
CA VAL A 315 19.90 -3.21 8.69
C VAL A 315 18.47 -3.43 8.23
N HIS A 316 18.00 -2.61 7.33
CA HIS A 316 16.63 -2.63 6.86
C HIS A 316 16.58 -2.80 5.34
N TYR A 317 15.83 -3.80 4.89
CA TYR A 317 15.48 -4.00 3.49
C TYR A 317 13.98 -3.86 3.29
N ASN A 318 13.60 -3.21 2.21
CA ASN A 318 12.26 -3.21 1.62
C ASN A 318 12.41 -3.69 0.19
N LEU A 319 12.48 -5.00 0.02
CA LEU A 319 12.76 -5.65 -1.26
C LEU A 319 11.54 -5.53 -2.21
N PRO A 320 11.74 -5.59 -3.54
CA PRO A 320 10.66 -5.84 -4.48
C PRO A 320 9.89 -7.10 -4.12
N ASP A 321 8.56 -7.11 -4.36
CA ASP A 321 7.65 -8.17 -3.91
C ASP A 321 8.12 -9.57 -4.31
N GLN A 322 8.57 -9.76 -5.56
CA GLN A 322 9.06 -11.06 -6.03
C GLN A 322 10.29 -11.57 -5.26
N GLN A 323 11.21 -10.67 -4.91
CA GLN A 323 12.39 -11.00 -4.13
C GLN A 323 12.03 -11.28 -2.67
N GLN A 324 11.09 -10.51 -2.11
CA GLN A 324 10.60 -10.72 -0.75
C GLN A 324 9.90 -12.07 -0.64
N ASP A 325 9.03 -12.41 -1.58
CA ASP A 325 8.35 -13.72 -1.62
C ASP A 325 9.35 -14.89 -1.76
N ALA A 326 10.38 -14.73 -2.59
CA ALA A 326 11.39 -15.75 -2.76
C ALA A 326 12.19 -16.02 -1.47
N ILE A 327 12.60 -14.96 -0.77
CA ILE A 327 13.35 -15.07 0.49
C ILE A 327 12.48 -15.63 1.62
N GLU A 328 11.22 -15.22 1.71
CA GLU A 328 10.26 -15.72 2.70
C GLU A 328 9.97 -17.22 2.50
N LYS A 329 9.81 -17.63 1.25
CA LYS A 329 9.66 -19.04 0.90
C LYS A 329 10.89 -19.87 1.31
N TYR A 330 12.09 -19.38 1.06
CA TYR A 330 13.33 -20.03 1.48
C TYR A 330 13.41 -20.15 3.01
N LEU A 331 13.07 -19.09 3.73
CA LEU A 331 13.09 -19.04 5.19
C LEU A 331 11.91 -19.77 5.86
N GLY A 332 10.91 -20.24 5.10
CA GLY A 332 9.72 -20.87 5.65
C GLY A 332 8.84 -19.92 6.46
N VAL A 333 8.73 -18.65 6.05
CA VAL A 333 7.88 -17.66 6.71
C VAL A 333 6.42 -17.94 6.38
N HIS A 334 5.60 -18.18 7.41
CA HIS A 334 4.15 -18.45 7.27
C HIS A 334 3.25 -17.47 8.03
N SER A 335 3.85 -16.62 8.87
CA SER A 335 3.13 -15.63 9.70
C SER A 335 4.00 -14.44 10.02
N PHE A 336 3.39 -13.36 10.46
CA PHE A 336 4.09 -12.13 10.85
C PHE A 336 3.71 -11.69 12.27
N PRO A 337 4.70 -11.26 13.09
CA PRO A 337 6.15 -11.25 12.81
C PRO A 337 6.76 -12.66 12.84
N THR A 338 7.82 -12.89 12.04
CA THR A 338 8.68 -14.06 12.16
C THR A 338 10.07 -13.63 12.58
N TYR A 339 10.59 -14.28 13.64
CA TYR A 339 11.91 -14.02 14.18
C TYR A 339 12.82 -15.23 14.01
N MET A 340 14.07 -15.01 13.61
CA MET A 340 15.08 -16.04 13.49
C MET A 340 16.41 -15.55 14.03
N LEU A 341 17.23 -16.49 14.50
CA LEU A 341 18.62 -16.25 14.84
C LEU A 341 19.51 -16.89 13.77
N ILE A 342 20.54 -16.15 13.36
CA ILE A 342 21.57 -16.65 12.46
C ILE A 342 22.89 -16.58 13.22
N ASP A 343 23.63 -17.67 13.24
CA ASP A 343 24.92 -17.77 13.91
C ASP A 343 26.03 -16.99 13.16
N LYS A 344 27.24 -17.00 13.72
CA LYS A 344 28.38 -16.29 13.15
C LYS A 344 28.87 -16.87 11.81
N GLU A 345 28.53 -18.11 11.55
CA GLU A 345 28.82 -18.86 10.34
C GLU A 345 27.79 -18.62 9.24
N GLY A 346 26.63 -18.03 9.60
CA GLY A 346 25.51 -17.73 8.68
C GLY A 346 24.45 -18.82 8.60
N ASN A 347 24.39 -19.73 9.58
CA ASN A 347 23.37 -20.75 9.67
C ASN A 347 22.19 -20.29 10.53
N ILE A 348 20.97 -20.66 10.13
CA ILE A 348 19.76 -20.45 10.94
C ILE A 348 19.79 -21.46 12.09
N VAL A 349 19.58 -20.97 13.33
CA VAL A 349 19.63 -21.77 14.57
C VAL A 349 18.30 -21.73 15.33
#